data_7acbd30a6ce92a0c5ca1978c978c3c21
#
_entry.id   7acbd30a6ce92a0c5ca1978c978c3c21
#
_cell.length_a   1.000
_cell.length_b   1.000
_cell.length_c   1.000
_cell.angle_alpha   90.00
_cell.angle_beta   90.00
_cell.angle_gamma   90.00
#
_symmetry.space_group_name_H-M   'P 1'
#
loop_
_entity.id
_entity.type
_entity.pdbx_description
1 polymer ?
#
loop_
_entity_poly.entity_id
_entity_poly.type
_entity_poly.pdbx_seq_one_letter_code
_entity_poly.pdbx_strand_id
1 'polypeptide(L)'
;MEVNLQLSRREFVKAGGAMTAAATAATGGLTALWPTEAQLKELEHRGWSRHPLACTMCGAFCGLVAMKKDGEPVSEKTVRIYPNPDHPQRGYCGRAAATMWIWNHPLRIRKPLKRIGERGEGRFKEVTWDEALDEIGARLRAIVEKTGEESVVVTSHSFTGLSKWLAFPLGSPNNISHSATCNAAGIGARDWVFGKGFGGAGKLEPDYA
;
A
#
# COMPACT_ATOMS: atom_id res chain seq x y z
N MET A 1 0.66 27.95 -11.29
CA MET A 1 -0.61 27.70 -11.99
C MET A 1 -1.51 26.98 -10.99
N GLU A 2 -2.30 27.76 -10.25
CA GLU A 2 -3.24 27.21 -9.27
C GLU A 2 -4.43 26.63 -10.03
N VAL A 3 -4.61 25.33 -9.98
CA VAL A 3 -5.79 24.67 -10.50
C VAL A 3 -6.84 24.67 -9.38
N ASN A 4 -7.71 25.65 -9.40
CA ASN A 4 -8.84 25.71 -8.46
C ASN A 4 -9.98 24.81 -8.98
N LEU A 5 -9.95 23.56 -8.62
CA LEU A 5 -10.99 22.56 -8.90
C LEU A 5 -12.08 22.60 -7.82
N GLN A 6 -12.92 23.63 -7.84
CA GLN A 6 -14.17 23.65 -7.06
C GLN A 6 -15.28 22.92 -7.83
N LEU A 7 -15.25 21.59 -7.80
CA LEU A 7 -16.38 20.79 -8.25
C LEU A 7 -17.39 20.66 -7.10
N SER A 8 -18.65 21.04 -7.36
CA SER A 8 -19.73 20.76 -6.43
C SER A 8 -19.91 19.24 -6.28
N ARG A 9 -20.44 18.78 -5.14
CA ARG A 9 -20.73 17.34 -4.92
C ARG A 9 -21.57 16.74 -6.04
N ARG A 10 -22.48 17.52 -6.60
CA ARG A 10 -23.38 17.09 -7.70
C ARG A 10 -22.62 16.94 -9.03
N GLU A 11 -21.68 17.82 -9.31
CA GLU A 11 -20.82 17.74 -10.51
C GLU A 11 -19.82 16.58 -10.39
N PHE A 12 -19.28 16.34 -9.21
CA PHE A 12 -18.42 15.18 -8.94
C PHE A 12 -19.16 13.86 -9.17
N VAL A 13 -20.39 13.73 -8.67
CA VAL A 13 -21.22 12.52 -8.87
C VAL A 13 -21.62 12.37 -10.32
N LYS A 14 -21.97 13.46 -11.02
CA LYS A 14 -22.30 13.42 -12.46
C LYS A 14 -21.07 13.05 -13.30
N ALA A 15 -19.90 13.63 -13.02
CA ALA A 15 -18.67 13.30 -13.73
C ALA A 15 -18.25 11.84 -13.46
N GLY A 16 -18.34 11.36 -12.23
CA GLY A 16 -18.08 9.98 -11.87
C GLY A 16 -19.06 8.99 -12.53
N GLY A 17 -20.33 9.31 -12.56
CA GLY A 17 -21.35 8.51 -13.25
C GLY A 17 -21.19 8.48 -14.77
N ALA A 18 -20.84 9.61 -15.38
CA ALA A 18 -20.57 9.68 -16.81
C ALA A 18 -19.31 8.91 -17.21
N MET A 19 -18.24 8.98 -16.41
CA MET A 19 -17.00 8.22 -16.63
C MET A 19 -17.25 6.71 -16.48
N THR A 20 -18.06 6.29 -15.50
CA THR A 20 -18.40 4.87 -15.33
C THR A 20 -19.24 4.34 -16.49
N ALA A 21 -20.24 5.11 -16.93
CA ALA A 21 -21.08 4.74 -18.06
C ALA A 21 -20.31 4.71 -19.41
N ALA A 22 -19.41 5.68 -19.63
CA ALA A 22 -18.54 5.69 -20.81
C ALA A 22 -17.53 4.52 -20.80
N ALA A 23 -16.97 4.19 -19.63
CA ALA A 23 -16.07 3.06 -19.49
C ALA A 23 -16.78 1.72 -19.72
N THR A 24 -18.03 1.56 -19.22
CA THR A 24 -18.83 0.35 -19.47
C THR A 24 -19.29 0.22 -20.92
N ALA A 25 -19.64 1.32 -21.58
CA ALA A 25 -20.03 1.31 -22.99
C ALA A 25 -18.84 1.05 -23.93
N ALA A 26 -17.65 1.61 -23.62
CA ALA A 26 -16.45 1.44 -24.44
C ALA A 26 -15.79 0.07 -24.28
N THR A 27 -16.06 -0.66 -23.19
CA THR A 27 -15.34 -1.91 -22.84
C THR A 27 -16.18 -3.18 -22.92
N GLY A 28 -17.42 -3.11 -23.38
CA GLY A 28 -18.29 -4.31 -23.49
C GLY A 28 -18.68 -4.95 -22.15
N GLY A 29 -18.62 -4.20 -21.07
CA GLY A 29 -18.99 -4.66 -19.73
C GLY A 29 -17.81 -4.80 -18.77
N LEU A 30 -18.10 -5.00 -17.50
CA LEU A 30 -17.14 -5.17 -16.38
C LEU A 30 -16.10 -6.30 -16.60
N THR A 31 -16.34 -7.19 -17.56
CA THR A 31 -15.41 -8.28 -17.94
C THR A 31 -14.13 -7.76 -18.61
N ALA A 32 -14.13 -6.55 -19.15
CA ALA A 32 -12.92 -5.95 -19.77
C ALA A 32 -11.88 -5.49 -18.74
N LEU A 33 -12.24 -5.37 -17.48
CA LEU A 33 -11.31 -5.02 -16.39
C LEU A 33 -10.51 -6.24 -15.90
N TRP A 34 -10.95 -7.45 -16.23
CA TRP A 34 -10.29 -8.69 -15.85
C TRP A 34 -9.79 -9.44 -17.09
N PRO A 35 -8.49 -9.35 -17.35
CA PRO A 35 -7.93 -10.08 -18.47
C PRO A 35 -8.11 -11.59 -18.26
N THR A 36 -8.49 -12.25 -19.32
CA THR A 36 -8.45 -13.72 -19.36
C THR A 36 -7.00 -14.19 -19.45
N GLU A 37 -6.74 -15.43 -19.08
CA GLU A 37 -5.41 -16.03 -19.25
C GLU A 37 -4.92 -15.95 -20.71
N ALA A 38 -5.80 -16.08 -21.68
CA ALA A 38 -5.47 -15.93 -23.09
C ALA A 38 -4.97 -14.52 -23.43
N GLN A 39 -5.57 -13.48 -22.83
CA GLN A 39 -5.13 -12.10 -23.05
C GLN A 39 -3.77 -11.81 -22.38
N LEU A 40 -3.48 -12.42 -21.24
CA LEU A 40 -2.15 -12.32 -20.62
C LEU A 40 -1.09 -13.01 -21.46
N LYS A 41 -1.36 -14.21 -21.97
CA LYS A 41 -0.49 -14.93 -22.92
C LYS A 41 -0.24 -14.15 -24.20
N GLU A 42 -1.26 -13.48 -24.74
CA GLU A 42 -1.09 -12.62 -25.90
C GLU A 42 -0.12 -11.46 -25.63
N LEU A 43 -0.15 -10.87 -24.43
CA LEU A 43 0.83 -9.87 -24.03
C LEU A 43 2.24 -10.46 -23.94
N GLU A 44 2.39 -11.67 -23.41
CA GLU A 44 3.68 -12.38 -23.37
C GLU A 44 4.26 -12.58 -24.78
N HIS A 45 3.45 -13.03 -25.74
CA HIS A 45 3.85 -13.13 -27.14
C HIS A 45 4.27 -11.78 -27.77
N ARG A 46 3.80 -10.68 -27.21
CA ARG A 46 4.13 -9.32 -27.65
C ARG A 46 5.31 -8.70 -26.89
N GLY A 47 6.11 -9.49 -26.20
CA GLY A 47 7.32 -9.06 -25.48
C GLY A 47 7.01 -8.37 -24.14
N TRP A 48 6.03 -8.90 -23.41
CA TRP A 48 5.77 -8.52 -22.03
C TRP A 48 6.06 -9.69 -21.09
N SER A 49 6.81 -9.45 -20.05
CA SER A 49 7.06 -10.42 -18.99
C SER A 49 5.99 -10.34 -17.89
N ARG A 50 5.62 -11.49 -17.37
CA ARG A 50 4.60 -11.65 -16.34
C ARG A 50 5.23 -11.79 -14.96
N HIS A 51 4.81 -10.96 -14.01
CA HIS A 51 5.31 -10.95 -12.64
C HIS A 51 4.14 -11.04 -11.65
N PRO A 52 3.88 -12.22 -11.06
CA PRO A 52 2.89 -12.35 -10.00
C PRO A 52 3.29 -11.53 -8.76
N LEU A 53 2.32 -10.89 -8.14
CA LEU A 53 2.52 -10.10 -6.92
C LEU A 53 1.25 -10.07 -6.05
N ALA A 54 1.41 -9.73 -4.79
CA ALA A 54 0.30 -9.46 -3.90
C ALA A 54 0.12 -7.93 -3.72
N CYS A 55 -1.12 -7.49 -3.74
CA CYS A 55 -1.46 -6.09 -3.47
C CYS A 55 -1.29 -5.80 -1.97
N THR A 56 -0.51 -4.78 -1.64
CA THR A 56 -0.28 -4.34 -0.26
C THR A 56 -0.99 -3.03 0.10
N MET A 57 -1.90 -2.56 -0.77
CA MET A 57 -2.61 -1.28 -0.57
C MET A 57 -3.66 -1.32 0.55
N CYS A 58 -4.06 -2.49 0.97
CA CYS A 58 -4.91 -2.73 2.13
C CYS A 58 -4.70 -4.15 2.64
N GLY A 59 -5.36 -4.49 3.76
CA GLY A 59 -5.26 -5.83 4.31
C GLY A 59 -5.95 -6.94 3.48
N ALA A 60 -6.41 -6.71 2.24
CA ALA A 60 -7.02 -7.75 1.39
C ALA A 60 -5.98 -8.63 0.68
N PHE A 61 -4.75 -8.16 0.51
CA PHE A 61 -3.67 -8.92 -0.14
C PHE A 61 -4.06 -9.60 -1.46
N CYS A 62 -4.93 -8.94 -2.24
CA CYS A 62 -5.40 -9.48 -3.50
C CYS A 62 -4.24 -9.89 -4.41
N GLY A 63 -4.36 -11.04 -5.06
CA GLY A 63 -3.41 -11.49 -6.05
C GLY A 63 -3.49 -10.62 -7.31
N LEU A 64 -2.36 -10.07 -7.70
CA LEU A 64 -2.20 -9.26 -8.89
C LEU A 64 -1.13 -9.86 -9.81
N VAL A 65 -1.13 -9.42 -11.03
CA VAL A 65 -0.05 -9.66 -11.98
C VAL A 65 0.39 -8.36 -12.60
N ALA A 66 1.69 -8.09 -12.56
CA ALA A 66 2.29 -7.01 -13.32
C ALA A 66 2.79 -7.57 -14.66
N MET A 67 2.31 -7.01 -15.74
CA MET A 67 2.85 -7.23 -17.08
C MET A 67 3.82 -6.10 -17.39
N LYS A 68 5.10 -6.42 -17.54
CA LYS A 68 6.17 -5.47 -17.82
C LYS A 68 6.67 -5.66 -19.25
N LYS A 69 6.78 -4.57 -20.01
CA LYS A 69 7.36 -4.59 -21.35
C LYS A 69 8.87 -4.84 -21.28
N ASP A 70 9.33 -5.84 -22.00
CA ASP A 70 10.73 -6.28 -21.96
C ASP A 70 11.67 -5.22 -22.55
N GLY A 71 12.85 -5.09 -21.96
CA GLY A 71 13.85 -4.10 -22.40
C GLY A 71 13.54 -2.65 -22.02
N GLU A 72 12.32 -2.33 -21.61
CA GLU A 72 11.92 -0.96 -21.29
C GLU A 72 12.06 -0.65 -19.77
N PRO A 73 12.38 0.60 -19.38
CA PRO A 73 12.38 1.01 -17.99
C PRO A 73 10.95 0.97 -17.39
N VAL A 74 10.84 0.83 -16.09
CA VAL A 74 9.54 0.79 -15.38
C VAL A 74 8.87 2.16 -15.45
N SER A 75 7.67 2.20 -16.03
CA SER A 75 6.83 3.40 -16.15
C SER A 75 5.36 3.03 -16.28
N GLU A 76 4.47 4.00 -16.25
CA GLU A 76 3.03 3.79 -16.51
C GLU A 76 2.73 3.25 -17.91
N LYS A 77 3.63 3.49 -18.87
CA LYS A 77 3.49 3.00 -20.25
C LYS A 77 4.01 1.58 -20.44
N THR A 78 4.94 1.16 -19.60
CA THR A 78 5.68 -0.10 -19.72
C THR A 78 5.33 -1.13 -18.67
N VAL A 79 4.47 -0.78 -17.70
CA VAL A 79 3.93 -1.71 -16.70
C VAL A 79 2.41 -1.56 -16.64
N ARG A 80 1.73 -2.69 -16.63
CA ARG A 80 0.28 -2.79 -16.46
C ARG A 80 -0.01 -3.73 -15.31
N ILE A 81 -0.92 -3.34 -14.42
CA ILE A 81 -1.32 -4.15 -13.27
C ILE A 81 -2.71 -4.73 -13.54
N TYR A 82 -2.84 -6.02 -13.38
CA TYR A 82 -4.08 -6.76 -13.57
C TYR A 82 -4.37 -7.65 -12.37
N PRO A 83 -5.64 -8.06 -12.16
CA PRO A 83 -5.95 -9.16 -11.24
C PRO A 83 -5.29 -10.45 -11.74
N ASN A 84 -4.75 -11.23 -10.81
CA ASN A 84 -4.17 -12.52 -11.15
C ASN A 84 -5.30 -13.57 -11.25
N PRO A 85 -5.54 -14.17 -12.43
CA PRO A 85 -6.59 -15.17 -12.59
C PRO A 85 -6.32 -16.48 -11.82
N ASP A 86 -5.05 -16.76 -11.52
CA ASP A 86 -4.64 -18.01 -10.84
C ASP A 86 -4.61 -17.87 -9.31
N HIS A 87 -4.81 -16.64 -8.79
CA HIS A 87 -4.77 -16.42 -7.36
C HIS A 87 -6.15 -16.67 -6.74
N PRO A 88 -6.26 -17.42 -5.63
CA PRO A 88 -7.53 -17.71 -4.97
C PRO A 88 -8.24 -16.44 -4.52
N GLN A 89 -7.48 -15.48 -3.98
CA GLN A 89 -8.01 -14.18 -3.63
C GLN A 89 -7.93 -13.22 -4.81
N ARG A 90 -8.95 -13.24 -5.63
CA ARG A 90 -9.10 -12.34 -6.77
C ARG A 90 -9.73 -11.03 -6.33
N GLY A 91 -8.99 -9.95 -6.41
CA GLY A 91 -9.52 -8.63 -6.14
C GLY A 91 -8.80 -7.59 -6.99
N TYR A 92 -9.57 -6.66 -7.53
CA TYR A 92 -9.04 -5.53 -8.29
C TYR A 92 -9.94 -4.32 -8.07
N CYS A 93 -9.44 -3.32 -7.39
CA CYS A 93 -10.18 -2.10 -7.08
C CYS A 93 -9.40 -0.88 -7.57
N GLY A 94 -9.99 0.30 -7.44
CA GLY A 94 -9.33 1.55 -7.84
C GLY A 94 -7.95 1.78 -7.21
N ARG A 95 -7.69 1.24 -6.00
CA ARG A 95 -6.35 1.33 -5.37
C ARG A 95 -5.34 0.48 -6.12
N ALA A 96 -5.68 -0.74 -6.51
CA ALA A 96 -4.80 -1.61 -7.28
C ALA A 96 -4.54 -0.99 -8.66
N ALA A 97 -5.56 -0.46 -9.33
CA ALA A 97 -5.43 0.24 -10.60
C ALA A 97 -4.51 1.47 -10.51
N ALA A 98 -4.56 2.20 -9.40
CA ALA A 98 -3.76 3.39 -9.18
C ALA A 98 -2.29 3.11 -8.79
N THR A 99 -1.87 1.84 -8.63
CA THR A 99 -0.53 1.48 -8.14
C THR A 99 0.58 2.14 -8.94
N MET A 100 0.51 2.11 -10.27
CA MET A 100 1.55 2.69 -11.12
C MET A 100 1.55 4.23 -11.09
N TRP A 101 0.37 4.84 -10.97
CA TRP A 101 0.26 6.28 -10.79
C TRP A 101 0.87 6.73 -9.46
N ILE A 102 0.60 6.01 -8.36
CA ILE A 102 1.20 6.29 -7.05
C ILE A 102 2.72 6.09 -7.10
N TRP A 103 3.19 5.04 -7.77
CA TRP A 103 4.62 4.74 -7.93
C TRP A 103 5.36 5.87 -8.66
N ASN A 104 4.78 6.40 -9.73
CA ASN A 104 5.40 7.42 -10.58
C ASN A 104 5.01 8.86 -10.19
N HIS A 105 4.26 9.04 -9.11
CA HIS A 105 3.78 10.36 -8.72
C HIS A 105 4.94 11.34 -8.51
N PRO A 106 4.90 12.56 -9.08
CA PRO A 106 6.01 13.51 -9.01
C PRO A 106 6.36 13.97 -7.59
N LEU A 107 5.38 13.94 -6.67
CA LEU A 107 5.60 14.26 -5.26
C LEU A 107 6.03 13.05 -4.41
N ARG A 108 6.29 11.89 -5.03
CA ARG A 108 6.77 10.73 -4.30
C ARG A 108 8.17 10.99 -3.74
N ILE A 109 8.33 10.81 -2.44
CA ILE A 109 9.63 10.86 -1.76
C ILE A 109 10.45 9.65 -2.20
N ARG A 110 11.62 9.90 -2.80
CA ARG A 110 12.53 8.87 -3.32
C ARG A 110 13.83 8.75 -2.53
N LYS A 111 14.12 9.74 -1.70
CA LYS A 111 15.31 9.79 -0.83
C LYS A 111 14.90 10.23 0.56
N PRO A 112 15.66 9.90 1.58
CA PRO A 112 15.41 10.42 2.92
C PRO A 112 15.41 11.95 2.93
N LEU A 113 14.51 12.52 3.70
CA LEU A 113 14.37 13.96 3.86
C LEU A 113 14.65 14.35 5.32
N LYS A 114 15.61 15.26 5.52
CA LYS A 114 15.91 15.85 6.82
C LYS A 114 15.29 17.23 6.91
N ARG A 115 14.55 17.49 7.98
CA ARG A 115 14.01 18.83 8.25
C ARG A 115 15.13 19.82 8.56
N ILE A 116 15.09 20.99 7.92
CA ILE A 116 16.07 22.08 8.09
C ILE A 116 15.46 23.36 8.67
N GLY A 117 14.13 23.39 8.88
CA GLY A 117 13.41 24.50 9.46
C GLY A 117 12.75 24.14 10.78
N GLU A 118 12.02 25.10 11.33
CA GLU A 118 11.22 24.91 12.52
C GLU A 118 10.06 23.92 12.27
N ARG A 119 9.51 23.37 13.35
CA ARG A 119 8.38 22.45 13.26
C ARG A 119 7.16 23.17 12.66
N GLY A 120 6.64 22.66 11.55
CA GLY A 120 5.50 23.24 10.83
C GLY A 120 5.87 24.05 9.59
N GLU A 121 7.12 24.46 9.42
CA GLU A 121 7.55 25.21 8.22
C GLU A 121 7.57 24.38 6.93
N GLY A 122 7.60 23.06 7.04
CA GLY A 122 7.61 22.17 5.87
C GLY A 122 8.90 22.20 5.05
N ARG A 123 10.01 22.73 5.59
CA ARG A 123 11.29 22.81 4.89
C ARG A 123 12.16 21.59 5.15
N PHE A 124 12.56 20.91 4.07
CA PHE A 124 13.36 19.70 4.10
C PHE A 124 14.49 19.76 3.09
N LYS A 125 15.58 19.03 3.36
CA LYS A 125 16.64 18.73 2.40
C LYS A 125 16.78 17.23 2.20
N GLU A 126 17.17 16.82 1.00
CA GLU A 126 17.56 15.43 0.73
C GLU A 126 18.87 15.10 1.44
N VAL A 127 18.94 13.90 2.00
CA VAL A 127 20.14 13.32 2.59
C VAL A 127 20.34 11.91 2.06
N THR A 128 21.53 11.35 2.24
CA THR A 128 21.79 9.94 1.92
C THR A 128 21.13 9.02 2.94
N TRP A 129 20.97 7.74 2.59
CA TRP A 129 20.49 6.74 3.53
C TRP A 129 21.46 6.55 4.70
N ASP A 130 22.78 6.57 4.44
CA ASP A 130 23.80 6.42 5.48
C ASP A 130 23.72 7.59 6.48
N GLU A 131 23.69 8.82 6.00
CA GLU A 131 23.51 10.01 6.85
C GLU A 131 22.24 9.93 7.71
N ALA A 132 21.11 9.49 7.11
CA ALA A 132 19.85 9.39 7.83
C ALA A 132 19.91 8.31 8.91
N LEU A 133 20.41 7.13 8.58
CA LEU A 133 20.48 5.99 9.50
C LEU A 133 21.49 6.22 10.62
N ASP A 134 22.65 6.80 10.33
CA ASP A 134 23.66 7.13 11.33
C ASP A 134 23.12 8.16 12.34
N GLU A 135 22.48 9.21 11.86
CA GLU A 135 21.89 10.23 12.73
C GLU A 135 20.77 9.65 13.60
N ILE A 136 19.86 8.86 13.01
CA ILE A 136 18.76 8.22 13.75
C ILE A 136 19.32 7.26 14.81
N GLY A 137 20.29 6.42 14.42
CA GLY A 137 20.92 5.46 15.34
C GLY A 137 21.64 6.14 16.49
N ALA A 138 22.40 7.20 16.22
CA ALA A 138 23.09 7.97 17.25
C ALA A 138 22.08 8.63 18.24
N ARG A 139 21.02 9.23 17.73
CA ARG A 139 19.98 9.84 18.58
C ARG A 139 19.25 8.83 19.44
N LEU A 140 18.88 7.67 18.88
CA LEU A 140 18.22 6.60 19.63
C LEU A 140 19.12 6.07 20.75
N ARG A 141 20.40 5.80 20.48
CA ARG A 141 21.37 5.40 21.52
C ARG A 141 21.47 6.44 22.63
N ALA A 142 21.64 7.69 22.29
CA ALA A 142 21.74 8.78 23.27
C ALA A 142 20.47 8.92 24.16
N ILE A 143 19.29 8.67 23.59
CA ILE A 143 18.04 8.68 24.35
C ILE A 143 18.01 7.50 25.31
N VAL A 144 18.29 6.29 24.85
CA VAL A 144 18.28 5.10 25.70
C VAL A 144 19.33 5.21 26.82
N GLU A 145 20.55 5.67 26.52
CA GLU A 145 21.59 5.91 27.51
C GLU A 145 21.20 6.94 28.57
N LYS A 146 20.48 7.98 28.17
CA LYS A 146 20.11 9.07 29.07
C LYS A 146 18.84 8.80 29.90
N THR A 147 17.85 8.18 29.32
CA THR A 147 16.49 8.13 29.86
C THR A 147 15.90 6.72 29.98
N GLY A 148 16.66 5.71 29.58
CA GLY A 148 16.22 4.31 29.63
C GLY A 148 15.46 3.86 28.39
N GLU A 149 15.32 2.57 28.23
CA GLU A 149 14.72 1.90 27.08
C GLU A 149 13.22 2.17 26.97
N GLU A 150 12.55 2.33 28.10
CA GLU A 150 11.10 2.61 28.18
C GLU A 150 10.73 4.01 27.68
N SER A 151 11.69 4.91 27.50
CA SER A 151 11.43 6.23 26.91
C SER A 151 11.20 6.20 25.39
N VAL A 152 11.54 5.08 24.74
CA VAL A 152 11.32 4.90 23.32
C VAL A 152 10.02 4.17 23.08
N VAL A 153 9.12 4.77 22.29
CA VAL A 153 7.85 4.16 21.90
C VAL A 153 7.89 3.88 20.39
N VAL A 154 7.70 2.64 20.01
CA VAL A 154 7.61 2.23 18.60
C VAL A 154 6.15 1.98 18.24
N THR A 155 5.62 2.75 17.33
CA THR A 155 4.23 2.61 16.86
C THR A 155 4.20 2.15 15.40
N SER A 156 3.26 1.29 15.06
CA SER A 156 3.09 0.84 13.69
C SER A 156 1.64 0.58 13.32
N HIS A 157 1.36 0.73 12.04
CA HIS A 157 0.13 0.28 11.41
C HIS A 157 0.37 -0.97 10.56
N SER A 158 1.58 -1.48 10.51
CA SER A 158 1.98 -2.52 9.57
C SER A 158 1.68 -3.92 10.11
N PHE A 159 1.14 -4.76 9.24
CA PHE A 159 1.04 -6.21 9.47
C PHE A 159 2.39 -6.93 9.36
N THR A 160 3.42 -6.26 8.87
CA THR A 160 4.73 -6.88 8.60
C THR A 160 5.57 -7.15 9.85
N GLY A 161 5.15 -6.65 11.00
CA GLY A 161 5.90 -6.82 12.24
C GLY A 161 7.24 -6.09 12.31
N LEU A 162 7.58 -5.26 11.30
CA LEU A 162 8.86 -4.52 11.24
C LEU A 162 9.10 -3.63 12.46
N SER A 163 8.04 -3.13 13.10
CA SER A 163 8.15 -2.37 14.35
C SER A 163 8.81 -3.15 15.46
N LYS A 164 8.57 -4.47 15.54
CA LYS A 164 9.19 -5.35 16.53
C LYS A 164 10.70 -5.46 16.29
N TRP A 165 11.13 -5.53 15.03
CA TRP A 165 12.55 -5.58 14.68
C TRP A 165 13.32 -4.33 15.07
N LEU A 166 12.65 -3.20 15.23
CA LEU A 166 13.25 -1.98 15.76
C LEU A 166 13.17 -1.93 17.30
N ALA A 167 12.04 -2.32 17.88
CA ALA A 167 11.84 -2.27 19.33
C ALA A 167 12.75 -3.25 20.11
N PHE A 168 12.91 -4.49 19.62
CA PHE A 168 13.73 -5.50 20.27
C PHE A 168 15.18 -5.10 20.48
N PRO A 169 15.94 -4.66 19.44
CA PRO A 169 17.33 -4.25 19.64
C PRO A 169 17.52 -3.03 20.54
N LEU A 170 16.47 -2.22 20.68
CA LEU A 170 16.47 -1.06 21.58
C LEU A 170 16.09 -1.43 23.03
N GLY A 171 15.71 -2.69 23.29
CA GLY A 171 15.20 -3.12 24.58
C GLY A 171 13.84 -2.52 24.97
N SER A 172 13.19 -1.77 24.08
CA SER A 172 11.96 -1.06 24.41
C SER A 172 10.77 -2.00 24.59
N PRO A 173 10.08 -1.99 25.73
CA PRO A 173 8.83 -2.70 25.96
C PRO A 173 7.64 -2.05 25.25
N ASN A 174 7.79 -0.80 24.80
CA ASN A 174 6.71 0.04 24.28
C ASN A 174 6.53 -0.12 22.77
N ASN A 175 6.03 -1.27 22.34
CA ASN A 175 5.66 -1.53 20.95
C ASN A 175 4.13 -1.53 20.83
N ILE A 176 3.58 -0.47 20.23
CA ILE A 176 2.14 -0.24 20.16
C ILE A 176 1.69 -0.31 18.68
N SER A 177 0.64 -1.08 18.43
CA SER A 177 -0.03 -1.05 17.13
C SER A 177 -1.41 -0.39 17.24
N HIS A 178 -1.91 0.15 16.14
CA HIS A 178 -3.25 0.74 16.09
C HIS A 178 -4.37 -0.29 16.27
N SER A 179 -4.06 -1.58 16.22
CA SER A 179 -5.03 -2.68 16.32
C SER A 179 -5.93 -2.58 17.56
N ALA A 180 -5.39 -2.10 18.67
CA ALA A 180 -6.15 -1.92 19.90
C ALA A 180 -7.32 -0.93 19.76
N THR A 181 -7.18 0.08 18.91
CA THR A 181 -8.19 1.15 18.71
C THR A 181 -9.00 1.00 17.44
N CYS A 182 -8.51 0.24 16.47
CA CYS A 182 -9.12 0.10 15.15
C CYS A 182 -9.84 -1.24 14.96
N ASN A 183 -9.18 -2.34 15.28
CA ASN A 183 -9.63 -3.68 14.91
C ASN A 183 -10.04 -4.56 16.10
N ALA A 184 -9.73 -4.16 17.33
CA ALA A 184 -10.03 -4.97 18.52
C ALA A 184 -11.52 -5.25 18.65
N ALA A 185 -12.39 -4.28 18.38
CA ALA A 185 -13.83 -4.47 18.39
C ALA A 185 -14.30 -5.48 17.33
N GLY A 186 -13.73 -5.40 16.11
CA GLY A 186 -14.02 -6.35 15.04
C GLY A 186 -13.50 -7.76 15.33
N ILE A 187 -12.33 -7.88 15.97
CA ILE A 187 -11.78 -9.16 16.43
C ILE A 187 -12.70 -9.74 17.50
N GLY A 188 -13.05 -8.95 18.52
CA GLY A 188 -13.96 -9.38 19.57
C GLY A 188 -15.31 -9.84 19.04
N ALA A 189 -15.93 -9.09 18.14
CA ALA A 189 -17.19 -9.48 17.51
C ALA A 189 -17.10 -10.81 16.75
N ARG A 190 -16.02 -11.04 16.02
CA ARG A 190 -15.80 -12.32 15.32
C ARG A 190 -15.58 -13.49 16.31
N ASP A 191 -14.80 -13.26 17.35
CA ASP A 191 -14.58 -14.28 18.40
C ASP A 191 -15.88 -14.65 19.13
N TRP A 192 -16.79 -13.69 19.29
CA TRP A 192 -18.13 -13.92 19.87
C TRP A 192 -19.03 -14.75 18.92
N VAL A 193 -18.99 -14.46 17.63
CA VAL A 193 -19.88 -15.12 16.65
C VAL A 193 -19.34 -16.48 16.24
N PHE A 194 -18.04 -16.60 16.00
CA PHE A 194 -17.41 -17.77 15.40
C PHE A 194 -16.52 -18.58 16.34
N GLY A 195 -16.32 -18.11 17.58
CA GLY A 195 -15.45 -18.75 18.56
C GLY A 195 -14.06 -18.11 18.64
N LYS A 196 -13.37 -18.38 19.78
CA LYS A 196 -12.03 -17.83 20.05
C LYS A 196 -11.01 -18.28 18.99
N GLY A 197 -10.19 -17.34 18.54
CA GLY A 197 -9.14 -17.58 17.54
C GLY A 197 -9.56 -17.19 16.12
N PHE A 198 -10.83 -17.08 15.84
CA PHE A 198 -11.33 -16.65 14.53
C PHE A 198 -11.05 -15.16 14.27
N GLY A 199 -11.04 -14.36 15.33
CA GLY A 199 -10.78 -12.94 15.23
C GLY A 199 -9.35 -12.57 14.85
N GLY A 200 -8.40 -13.46 15.15
CA GLY A 200 -6.98 -13.29 14.81
C GLY A 200 -6.64 -13.65 13.37
N ALA A 201 -7.40 -14.53 12.75
CA ALA A 201 -7.35 -14.77 11.32
C ALA A 201 -7.94 -13.55 10.62
N GLY A 202 -7.15 -12.60 10.25
CA GLY A 202 -7.54 -11.26 9.78
C GLY A 202 -8.56 -11.20 8.66
N LYS A 203 -9.02 -12.32 8.15
CA LYS A 203 -10.00 -12.42 7.08
C LYS A 203 -10.65 -13.78 7.05
N LEU A 204 -11.95 -13.75 7.05
CA LEU A 204 -12.77 -14.79 6.45
C LEU A 204 -12.53 -14.73 4.94
N GLU A 205 -11.43 -15.25 4.51
CA GLU A 205 -11.30 -15.70 3.15
C GLU A 205 -11.54 -17.18 3.22
N PRO A 206 -12.73 -17.63 2.78
CA PRO A 206 -12.91 -19.03 2.57
C PRO A 206 -11.81 -19.43 1.60
N ASP A 207 -10.96 -20.35 2.02
CA ASP A 207 -10.14 -21.11 1.11
C ASP A 207 -11.13 -21.92 0.29
N TYR A 208 -11.49 -21.40 -0.87
CA TYR A 208 -12.33 -22.10 -1.84
C TYR A 208 -11.46 -23.09 -2.64
N ALA A 209 -10.62 -23.85 -1.94
CA ALA A 209 -9.95 -24.98 -2.55
C ALA A 209 -10.96 -26.07 -2.91
#